data_ff3c74df9a609dec65973b4ce53bbf5b
#
_entry.id   ff3c74df9a609dec65973b4ce53bbf5b
#
_cell.length_a   1.000
_cell.length_b   1.000
_cell.length_c   1.000
_cell.angle_alpha   90.00
_cell.angle_beta   90.00
_cell.angle_gamma   90.00
#
_symmetry.space_group_name_H-M   'P 1'
#
loop_
_entity.id
_entity.type
_entity.pdbx_description
1 polymer ?
#
loop_
_entity_poly.entity_id
_entity_poly.type
_entity_poly.pdbx_seq_one_letter_code
_entity_poly.pdbx_strand_id
1 'polypeptide(L)'
;MTFIRDGERLVIVDPGMAPTREDILRPLGTLGVAADAISDVVFSHHHPDHTLNAALFPRARFHDHWAIYQGDVWTDRPADGYELSPSVRLLATPGHTPQDITTLIGTGEGIAACTHLWWTERGPAEDPRATDLTALHANRERVLSIPDLYLIVPGHGAPFAPSAATPR
;
A
#
# COMPACT_ATOMS: atom_id res chain seq x y z
N MET A 1 -7.53 -3.59 1.44
CA MET A 1 -7.70 -2.11 1.27
C MET A 1 -7.37 -1.41 2.58
N THR A 2 -6.58 -0.37 2.53
CA THR A 2 -6.30 0.53 3.67
C THR A 2 -6.73 1.94 3.32
N PHE A 3 -7.40 2.62 4.25
CA PHE A 3 -7.77 4.03 4.13
C PHE A 3 -6.88 4.88 5.03
N ILE A 4 -6.34 5.97 4.47
CA ILE A 4 -5.49 6.93 5.18
C ILE A 4 -6.11 8.32 5.02
N ARG A 5 -6.17 9.06 6.13
CA ARG A 5 -6.52 10.48 6.14
C ARG A 5 -5.32 11.28 6.61
N ASP A 6 -4.79 12.15 5.75
CA ASP A 6 -3.69 13.06 6.06
C ASP A 6 -4.07 14.49 5.65
N GLY A 7 -4.60 15.24 6.60
CA GLY A 7 -5.21 16.53 6.32
C GLY A 7 -6.38 16.41 5.34
N GLU A 8 -6.27 17.09 4.21
CA GLU A 8 -7.26 17.02 3.12
C GLU A 8 -7.05 15.85 2.17
N ARG A 9 -5.94 15.11 2.29
CA ARG A 9 -5.68 13.94 1.48
C ARG A 9 -6.42 12.73 2.03
N LEU A 10 -7.18 12.11 1.16
CA LEU A 10 -7.93 10.88 1.43
C LEU A 10 -7.38 9.81 0.49
N VAL A 11 -6.58 8.91 1.05
CA VAL A 11 -5.78 7.95 0.27
C VAL A 11 -6.30 6.54 0.49
N ILE A 12 -6.44 5.79 -0.58
CA ILE A 12 -6.67 4.33 -0.55
C ILE A 12 -5.39 3.64 -0.98
N VAL A 13 -4.95 2.67 -0.19
CA VAL A 13 -3.92 1.70 -0.61
C VAL A 13 -4.64 0.40 -0.94
N ASP A 14 -4.41 -0.08 -2.15
CA ASP A 14 -4.98 -1.32 -2.70
C ASP A 14 -6.49 -1.40 -2.56
N PRO A 15 -7.27 -0.90 -3.51
CA PRO A 15 -8.74 -1.00 -3.48
C PRO A 15 -9.23 -2.45 -3.49
N GLY A 16 -8.36 -3.39 -3.83
CA GLY A 16 -8.58 -4.81 -3.66
C GLY A 16 -9.55 -5.43 -4.66
N MET A 17 -9.90 -6.67 -4.38
CA MET A 17 -10.95 -7.42 -5.04
C MET A 17 -11.93 -7.89 -3.97
N ALA A 18 -13.14 -7.35 -3.97
CA ALA A 18 -14.19 -7.70 -3.01
C ALA A 18 -15.38 -8.35 -3.72
N PRO A 19 -16.16 -9.22 -3.04
CA PRO A 19 -17.34 -9.86 -3.63
C PRO A 19 -18.37 -8.86 -4.15
N THR A 20 -18.53 -7.73 -3.46
CA THR A 20 -19.42 -6.66 -3.89
C THR A 20 -18.75 -5.29 -3.71
N ARG A 21 -19.21 -4.29 -4.48
CA ARG A 21 -18.75 -2.90 -4.32
C ARG A 21 -19.06 -2.34 -2.93
N GLU A 22 -20.15 -2.75 -2.34
CA GLU A 22 -20.57 -2.33 -1.00
C GLU A 22 -19.58 -2.74 0.10
N ASP A 23 -18.84 -3.83 -0.09
CA ASP A 23 -17.80 -4.25 0.85
C ASP A 23 -16.64 -3.24 0.91
N ILE A 24 -16.45 -2.44 -0.14
CA ILE A 24 -15.49 -1.32 -0.21
C ILE A 24 -16.15 -0.01 0.25
N LEU A 25 -17.34 0.31 -0.27
CA LEU A 25 -17.95 1.63 -0.12
C LEU A 25 -18.58 1.83 1.27
N ARG A 26 -19.20 0.81 1.83
CA ARG A 26 -19.87 0.90 3.13
C ARG A 26 -18.92 1.25 4.28
N PRO A 27 -17.72 0.64 4.43
CA PRO A 27 -16.76 1.05 5.44
C PRO A 27 -16.34 2.52 5.30
N LEU A 28 -16.13 3.02 4.07
CA LEU A 28 -15.83 4.43 3.81
C LEU A 28 -17.00 5.32 4.22
N GLY A 29 -18.23 4.95 3.86
CA GLY A 29 -19.44 5.67 4.24
C GLY A 29 -19.63 5.76 5.76
N THR A 30 -19.26 4.72 6.52
CA THR A 30 -19.28 4.76 8.00
C THR A 30 -18.31 5.80 8.56
N LEU A 31 -17.23 6.08 7.85
CA LEU A 31 -16.26 7.14 8.18
C LEU A 31 -16.64 8.51 7.63
N GLY A 32 -17.85 8.64 7.02
CA GLY A 32 -18.31 9.87 6.38
C GLY A 32 -17.53 10.21 5.10
N VAL A 33 -16.95 9.22 4.42
CA VAL A 33 -16.13 9.41 3.22
C VAL A 33 -16.87 8.89 2.00
N ALA A 34 -17.14 9.78 1.06
CA ALA A 34 -17.68 9.40 -0.25
C ALA A 34 -16.54 8.93 -1.19
N ALA A 35 -16.85 8.02 -2.08
CA ALA A 35 -15.85 7.48 -3.01
C ALA A 35 -15.23 8.55 -3.93
N ASP A 36 -16.02 9.54 -4.34
CA ASP A 36 -15.55 10.66 -5.17
C ASP A 36 -14.74 11.72 -4.40
N ALA A 37 -14.71 11.63 -3.07
CA ALA A 37 -13.85 12.45 -2.22
C ALA A 37 -12.43 11.87 -2.09
N ILE A 38 -12.20 10.60 -2.48
CA ILE A 38 -10.87 10.01 -2.46
C ILE A 38 -9.98 10.76 -3.45
N SER A 39 -8.88 11.29 -2.92
CA SER A 39 -7.93 12.11 -3.69
C SER A 39 -6.85 11.28 -4.36
N ASP A 40 -6.48 10.15 -3.77
CA ASP A 40 -5.36 9.32 -4.23
C ASP A 40 -5.64 7.83 -4.00
N VAL A 41 -5.22 7.01 -4.94
CA VAL A 41 -5.19 5.55 -4.83
C VAL A 41 -3.77 5.08 -5.13
N VAL A 42 -3.21 4.30 -4.24
CA VAL A 42 -1.88 3.71 -4.39
C VAL A 42 -2.03 2.21 -4.64
N PHE A 43 -1.39 1.69 -5.66
CA PHE A 43 -1.28 0.26 -5.91
C PHE A 43 0.05 -0.24 -5.36
N SER A 44 0.02 -1.17 -4.40
CA SER A 44 1.25 -1.82 -3.94
C SER A 44 1.93 -2.56 -5.08
N HIS A 45 1.13 -3.18 -5.95
CA HIS A 45 1.53 -3.81 -7.20
C HIS A 45 0.28 -4.07 -8.08
N HIS A 46 0.47 -4.68 -9.26
CA HIS A 46 -0.59 -4.75 -10.28
C HIS A 46 -1.38 -6.08 -10.31
N HIS A 47 -1.29 -6.94 -9.29
CA HIS A 47 -2.15 -8.10 -9.25
C HIS A 47 -3.64 -7.68 -9.11
N PRO A 48 -4.57 -8.41 -9.75
CA PRO A 48 -5.99 -8.03 -9.78
C PRO A 48 -6.64 -7.90 -8.40
N ASP A 49 -6.23 -8.72 -7.43
CA ASP A 49 -6.73 -8.69 -6.06
C ASP A 49 -6.31 -7.43 -5.28
N HIS A 50 -5.43 -6.60 -5.84
CA HIS A 50 -5.07 -5.28 -5.32
C HIS A 50 -5.69 -4.13 -6.11
N THR A 51 -6.07 -4.33 -7.38
CA THR A 51 -6.39 -3.23 -8.30
C THR A 51 -7.81 -3.19 -8.86
N LEU A 52 -8.56 -4.31 -8.86
CA LEU A 52 -9.82 -4.46 -9.59
C LEU A 52 -10.90 -3.42 -9.26
N ASN A 53 -10.94 -2.92 -8.02
CA ASN A 53 -11.92 -1.94 -7.59
C ASN A 53 -11.45 -0.47 -7.73
N ALA A 54 -10.36 -0.22 -8.44
CA ALA A 54 -9.84 1.13 -8.68
C ALA A 54 -10.90 2.08 -9.30
N ALA A 55 -11.73 1.56 -10.20
CA ALA A 55 -12.80 2.32 -10.86
C ALA A 55 -13.88 2.87 -9.90
N LEU A 56 -13.90 2.46 -8.65
CA LEU A 56 -14.78 3.04 -7.63
C LEU A 56 -14.38 4.47 -7.23
N PHE A 57 -13.14 4.89 -7.54
CA PHE A 57 -12.56 6.17 -7.15
C PHE A 57 -12.26 7.06 -8.37
N PRO A 58 -13.29 7.53 -9.10
CA PRO A 58 -13.13 8.12 -10.45
C PRO A 58 -12.42 9.49 -10.46
N ARG A 59 -12.29 10.15 -9.31
CA ARG A 59 -11.61 11.43 -9.19
C ARG A 59 -10.20 11.34 -8.63
N ALA A 60 -9.80 10.16 -8.18
CA ALA A 60 -8.49 9.95 -7.57
C ALA A 60 -7.37 10.06 -8.60
N ARG A 61 -6.20 10.46 -8.13
CA ARG A 61 -4.94 10.20 -8.80
C ARG A 61 -4.52 8.79 -8.45
N PHE A 62 -4.11 8.02 -9.44
CA PHE A 62 -3.64 6.67 -9.23
C PHE A 62 -2.12 6.66 -9.23
N HIS A 63 -1.52 6.02 -8.26
CA HIS A 63 -0.08 5.95 -8.07
C HIS A 63 0.38 4.50 -8.13
N ASP A 64 1.36 4.22 -8.96
CA ASP A 64 2.07 2.95 -9.00
C ASP A 64 3.59 3.14 -8.86
N HIS A 65 4.37 2.15 -9.27
CA HIS A 65 5.83 2.18 -9.22
C HIS A 65 6.43 3.26 -10.15
N TRP A 66 5.80 3.56 -11.28
CA TRP A 66 6.39 4.38 -12.35
C TRP A 66 5.83 5.78 -12.46
N ALA A 67 4.53 5.94 -12.15
CA ALA A 67 3.83 7.15 -12.54
C ALA A 67 2.69 7.53 -11.61
N ILE A 68 2.11 8.69 -11.90
CA ILE A 68 0.82 9.17 -11.43
C ILE A 68 -0.10 9.24 -12.63
N TYR A 69 -1.31 8.71 -12.49
CA TYR A 69 -2.32 8.68 -13.54
C TYR A 69 -3.54 9.47 -13.09
N GLN A 70 -4.03 10.40 -13.91
CA GLN A 70 -5.28 11.09 -13.67
C GLN A 70 -5.98 11.39 -15.00
N GLY A 71 -7.14 10.80 -15.21
CA GLY A 71 -7.79 10.82 -16.52
C GLY A 71 -6.86 10.19 -17.58
N ASP A 72 -6.60 10.92 -18.65
CA ASP A 72 -5.72 10.47 -19.76
C ASP A 72 -4.27 10.97 -19.60
N VAL A 73 -3.93 11.53 -18.43
CA VAL A 73 -2.59 12.10 -18.19
C VAL A 73 -1.75 11.13 -17.36
N TRP A 74 -0.55 10.83 -17.86
CA TRP A 74 0.50 10.11 -17.16
C TRP A 74 1.62 11.07 -16.81
N THR A 75 2.04 11.06 -15.56
CA THR A 75 3.19 11.84 -15.08
C THR A 75 4.21 10.88 -14.51
N ASP A 76 5.29 10.65 -15.24
CA ASP A 76 6.38 9.77 -14.81
C ASP A 76 7.04 10.31 -13.53
N ARG A 77 7.29 9.42 -12.60
CA ARG A 77 8.06 9.71 -11.40
C ARG A 77 8.55 8.41 -10.75
N PRO A 78 9.72 8.39 -10.12
CA PRO A 78 10.12 7.23 -9.32
C PRO A 78 9.21 7.10 -8.09
N ALA A 79 8.86 5.84 -7.71
CA ALA A 79 8.15 5.59 -6.46
C ALA A 79 9.04 5.81 -5.25
N ASP A 80 10.32 5.42 -5.36
CA ASP A 80 11.24 5.45 -4.23
C ASP A 80 11.46 6.88 -3.70
N GLY A 81 11.06 7.10 -2.45
CA GLY A 81 11.16 8.40 -1.80
C GLY A 81 10.08 9.41 -2.18
N TYR A 82 9.09 9.05 -3.01
CA TYR A 82 8.03 9.99 -3.40
C TYR A 82 7.14 10.36 -2.20
N GLU A 83 7.07 11.63 -1.89
CA GLU A 83 6.20 12.20 -0.85
C GLU A 83 4.82 12.51 -1.46
N LEU A 84 3.82 11.67 -1.14
CA LEU A 84 2.43 11.85 -1.59
C LEU A 84 1.75 12.97 -0.80
N SER A 85 2.05 13.06 0.49
CA SER A 85 1.58 14.07 1.42
C SER A 85 2.58 14.21 2.58
N PRO A 86 2.43 15.16 3.51
CA PRO A 86 3.38 15.37 4.61
C PRO A 86 3.67 14.11 5.44
N SER A 87 2.67 13.23 5.60
CA SER A 87 2.81 12.01 6.41
C SER A 87 2.85 10.73 5.57
N VAL A 88 2.67 10.80 4.23
CA VAL A 88 2.62 9.60 3.38
C VAL A 88 3.71 9.63 2.33
N ARG A 89 4.58 8.61 2.36
CA ARG A 89 5.69 8.44 1.43
C ARG A 89 5.69 7.05 0.82
N LEU A 90 6.06 6.96 -0.45
CA LEU A 90 6.23 5.70 -1.16
C LEU A 90 7.69 5.24 -1.10
N LEU A 91 7.88 3.93 -1.09
CA LEU A 91 9.18 3.27 -1.10
C LEU A 91 9.14 2.14 -2.12
N ALA A 92 10.05 2.12 -3.09
CA ALA A 92 10.16 0.98 -4.00
C ALA A 92 10.70 -0.22 -3.23
N THR A 93 9.95 -1.32 -3.24
CA THR A 93 10.27 -2.54 -2.49
C THR A 93 10.04 -3.79 -3.34
N PRO A 94 10.71 -3.92 -4.51
CA PRO A 94 10.53 -5.06 -5.39
C PRO A 94 10.85 -6.38 -4.69
N GLY A 95 10.19 -7.45 -5.14
CA GLY A 95 10.42 -8.79 -4.59
C GLY A 95 9.31 -9.75 -4.97
N HIS A 96 8.09 -9.51 -4.49
CA HIS A 96 6.91 -10.27 -4.93
C HIS A 96 6.66 -10.01 -6.42
N THR A 97 6.67 -8.74 -6.82
CA THR A 97 6.76 -8.30 -8.21
C THR A 97 7.91 -7.31 -8.41
N PRO A 98 8.36 -7.05 -9.65
CA PRO A 98 9.40 -6.05 -9.91
C PRO A 98 8.97 -4.62 -9.59
N GLN A 99 7.67 -4.37 -9.49
CA GLN A 99 7.07 -3.04 -9.30
C GLN A 99 6.43 -2.84 -7.93
N ASP A 100 6.75 -3.69 -6.95
CA ASP A 100 6.18 -3.51 -5.61
C ASP A 100 6.59 -2.18 -5.00
N ILE A 101 5.63 -1.56 -4.33
CA ILE A 101 5.86 -0.39 -3.49
C ILE A 101 5.27 -0.59 -2.10
N THR A 102 5.95 -0.04 -1.12
CA THR A 102 5.46 0.09 0.25
C THR A 102 5.00 1.52 0.47
N THR A 103 3.81 1.70 1.05
CA THR A 103 3.33 3.00 1.51
C THR A 103 3.67 3.17 2.99
N LEU A 104 4.53 4.13 3.30
CA LEU A 104 4.88 4.51 4.67
C LEU A 104 3.99 5.65 5.14
N ILE A 105 3.44 5.51 6.34
CA ILE A 105 2.52 6.47 6.94
C ILE A 105 3.06 6.90 8.30
N GLY A 106 3.42 8.19 8.42
CA GLY A 106 3.74 8.81 9.71
C GLY A 106 2.48 9.03 10.53
N THR A 107 2.48 8.55 11.76
CA THR A 107 1.39 8.70 12.71
C THR A 107 1.91 9.23 14.05
N GLY A 108 1.00 9.54 14.98
CA GLY A 108 1.40 9.92 16.35
C GLY A 108 2.07 8.80 17.14
N GLU A 109 1.98 7.55 16.68
CA GLU A 109 2.57 6.37 17.34
C GLU A 109 3.88 5.92 16.68
N GLY A 110 4.22 6.47 15.51
CA GLY A 110 5.38 6.10 14.71
C GLY A 110 5.03 5.87 13.24
N ILE A 111 5.76 4.98 12.57
CA ILE A 111 5.57 4.65 11.17
C ILE A 111 4.73 3.39 11.02
N ALA A 112 3.65 3.47 10.24
CA ALA A 112 2.95 2.30 9.72
C ALA A 112 3.36 2.04 8.26
N ALA A 113 3.52 0.77 7.87
CA ALA A 113 3.88 0.36 6.52
C ALA A 113 2.80 -0.52 5.91
N CYS A 114 2.15 -0.05 4.83
CA CYS A 114 1.31 -0.90 3.99
C CYS A 114 2.19 -1.52 2.91
N THR A 115 2.30 -2.85 2.87
CA THR A 115 3.29 -3.53 2.03
C THR A 115 2.87 -4.95 1.66
N HIS A 116 3.26 -5.43 0.48
CA HIS A 116 3.09 -6.83 0.07
C HIS A 116 4.33 -7.70 0.31
N LEU A 117 5.36 -7.19 0.99
CA LEU A 117 6.52 -7.97 1.40
C LEU A 117 6.15 -9.14 2.33
N TRP A 118 5.04 -9.03 3.03
CA TRP A 118 4.41 -10.10 3.82
C TRP A 118 2.95 -10.27 3.39
N TRP A 119 2.52 -11.52 3.23
CA TRP A 119 1.10 -11.81 3.03
C TRP A 119 0.34 -11.71 4.34
N THR A 120 0.96 -12.19 5.42
CA THR A 120 0.43 -12.16 6.79
C THR A 120 1.59 -12.00 7.77
N GLU A 121 1.28 -11.80 9.07
CA GLU A 121 2.28 -11.79 10.15
C GLU A 121 3.23 -13.00 10.11
N ARG A 122 2.73 -14.16 9.68
CA ARG A 122 3.50 -15.42 9.66
C ARG A 122 4.22 -15.69 8.33
N GLY A 123 4.22 -14.75 7.42
CA GLY A 123 4.90 -14.91 6.15
C GLY A 123 3.97 -15.12 4.96
N PRO A 124 4.34 -15.95 3.97
CA PRO A 124 5.38 -17.00 4.00
C PRO A 124 6.79 -16.44 4.11
N ALA A 125 7.70 -17.21 4.72
CA ALA A 125 9.13 -16.85 4.79
C ALA A 125 9.71 -16.75 3.37
N GLU A 126 9.46 -17.77 2.55
CA GLU A 126 9.70 -17.75 1.11
C GLU A 126 8.36 -17.59 0.38
N ASP A 127 8.18 -16.46 -0.27
CA ASP A 127 6.97 -16.20 -1.06
C ASP A 127 7.01 -17.05 -2.35
N PRO A 128 6.07 -18.02 -2.52
CA PRO A 128 6.07 -18.91 -3.68
C PRO A 128 5.68 -18.20 -4.99
N ARG A 129 5.28 -16.94 -4.92
CA ARG A 129 4.92 -16.09 -6.06
C ARG A 129 5.92 -14.99 -6.33
N ALA A 130 6.94 -14.85 -5.46
CA ALA A 130 7.95 -13.82 -5.64
C ALA A 130 8.72 -14.01 -6.95
N THR A 131 8.90 -12.92 -7.67
CA THR A 131 9.72 -12.88 -8.89
C THR A 131 11.21 -12.81 -8.56
N ASP A 132 11.55 -12.29 -7.37
CA ASP A 132 12.92 -12.19 -6.87
C ASP A 132 12.95 -12.32 -5.34
N LEU A 133 13.29 -13.51 -4.84
CA LEU A 133 13.40 -13.77 -3.40
C LEU A 133 14.55 -13.00 -2.74
N THR A 134 15.65 -12.76 -3.46
CA THR A 134 16.78 -11.99 -2.92
C THR A 134 16.36 -10.54 -2.66
N ALA A 135 15.69 -9.93 -3.63
CA ALA A 135 15.14 -8.59 -3.48
C ALA A 135 14.07 -8.54 -2.39
N LEU A 136 13.19 -9.56 -2.30
CA LEU A 136 12.17 -9.66 -1.26
C LEU A 136 12.78 -9.62 0.14
N HIS A 137 13.78 -10.47 0.42
CA HIS A 137 14.45 -10.51 1.72
C HIS A 137 15.18 -9.19 2.02
N ALA A 138 15.90 -8.65 1.04
CA ALA A 138 16.59 -7.36 1.20
C ALA A 138 15.61 -6.21 1.54
N ASN A 139 14.45 -6.18 0.90
CA ASN A 139 13.44 -5.15 1.17
C ASN A 139 12.67 -5.38 2.47
N ARG A 140 12.49 -6.63 2.91
CA ARG A 140 12.00 -6.92 4.26
C ARG A 140 12.93 -6.34 5.33
N GLU A 141 14.24 -6.60 5.21
CA GLU A 141 15.25 -6.02 6.12
C GLU A 141 15.23 -4.48 6.07
N ARG A 142 15.15 -3.91 4.86
CA ARG A 142 15.06 -2.45 4.68
C ARG A 142 13.84 -1.86 5.40
N VAL A 143 12.67 -2.46 5.26
CA VAL A 143 11.44 -1.97 5.92
C VAL A 143 11.54 -2.18 7.44
N LEU A 144 12.01 -3.35 7.91
CA LEU A 144 12.16 -3.62 9.35
C LEU A 144 13.21 -2.72 10.01
N SER A 145 14.14 -2.14 9.26
CA SER A 145 15.14 -1.20 9.77
C SER A 145 14.66 0.25 9.86
N ILE A 146 13.43 0.54 9.41
CA ILE A 146 12.89 1.90 9.48
C ILE A 146 12.71 2.29 10.96
N PRO A 147 13.28 3.44 11.40
CA PRO A 147 13.08 3.91 12.75
C PRO A 147 11.60 4.11 13.08
N ASP A 148 11.21 3.77 14.29
CA ASP A 148 9.84 3.92 14.79
C ASP A 148 8.77 3.17 13.98
N LEU A 149 9.15 2.14 13.22
CA LEU A 149 8.20 1.25 12.58
C LEU A 149 7.46 0.46 13.66
N TYR A 150 6.17 0.78 13.87
CA TYR A 150 5.36 0.11 14.89
C TYR A 150 4.29 -0.82 14.33
N LEU A 151 3.90 -0.66 13.06
CA LEU A 151 2.81 -1.42 12.44
C LEU A 151 3.14 -1.79 11.01
N ILE A 152 2.90 -3.04 10.66
CA ILE A 152 2.87 -3.54 9.28
C ILE A 152 1.44 -3.91 8.94
N VAL A 153 0.93 -3.35 7.84
CA VAL A 153 -0.32 -3.74 7.19
C VAL A 153 0.05 -4.60 6.00
N PRO A 154 -0.05 -5.94 6.12
CA PRO A 154 0.40 -6.88 5.10
C PRO A 154 -0.59 -6.97 3.93
N GLY A 155 -0.19 -7.63 2.85
CA GLY A 155 -1.01 -7.79 1.66
C GLY A 155 -2.36 -8.47 1.90
N HIS A 156 -2.41 -9.50 2.77
CA HIS A 156 -3.59 -10.37 2.94
C HIS A 156 -3.97 -10.67 4.39
N GLY A 157 -3.38 -10.06 5.36
CA GLY A 157 -3.64 -10.40 6.77
C GLY A 157 -4.10 -9.22 7.60
N ALA A 158 -4.32 -9.49 8.87
CA ALA A 158 -4.51 -8.43 9.86
C ALA A 158 -3.21 -7.65 10.04
N PRO A 159 -3.29 -6.33 10.32
CA PRO A 159 -2.13 -5.55 10.73
C PRO A 159 -1.43 -6.17 11.95
N PHE A 160 -0.11 -6.07 12.02
CA PHE A 160 0.69 -6.62 13.12
C PHE A 160 1.88 -5.72 13.48
N ALA A 161 2.32 -5.79 14.71
CA ALA A 161 3.55 -5.14 15.16
C ALA A 161 4.77 -5.99 14.76
N PRO A 162 5.81 -5.39 14.14
CA PRO A 162 7.02 -6.14 13.80
C PRO A 162 7.72 -6.65 15.06
N SER A 163 8.33 -7.82 14.98
CA SER A 163 9.03 -8.47 16.08
C SER A 163 10.26 -9.24 15.59
N ALA A 164 11.04 -9.79 16.51
CA ALA A 164 12.16 -10.67 16.14
C ALA A 164 11.72 -11.95 15.40
N ALA A 165 10.44 -12.32 15.52
CA ALA A 165 9.85 -13.47 14.83
C ALA A 165 9.26 -13.13 13.44
N THR A 166 9.23 -11.85 13.06
CA THR A 166 8.75 -11.44 11.73
C THR A 166 9.68 -12.01 10.66
N PRO A 167 9.16 -12.73 9.64
CA PRO A 167 9.99 -13.33 8.58
C PRO A 167 10.80 -12.26 7.84
N ARG A 168 12.06 -12.59 7.58
CA ARG A 168 13.03 -11.71 6.90
C ARG A 168 13.37 -12.24 5.51
#